data_da7c717ca255c39bc9c401dc50e0233f
#
_entry.id   da7c717ca255c39bc9c401dc50e0233f
#
_cell.length_a   1.000
_cell.length_b   1.000
_cell.length_c   1.000
_cell.angle_alpha   90.00
_cell.angle_beta   90.00
_cell.angle_gamma   90.00
#
_symmetry.space_group_name_H-M   'P 1'
#
loop_
_entity.id
_entity.type
_entity.pdbx_description
1 polymer ?
#
loop_
_entity_poly.entity_id
_entity_poly.type
_entity_poly.pdbx_seq_one_letter_code
_entity_poly.pdbx_strand_id
1 'polypeptide(L)'
;MQRAASEPTIAMTLAKQRLVSGEHQAALHYFQLAAFNGDDAAALHAVKLRQRLEGNLATALWLERQLQSGKLQNPQLPQDVLAELGLWFKPVPASNGFRAVSGCQLTLQPVVVDQAGIEHWQYLQHQWQQDKQLSALPVCFLPQHVVNSTKLRCSEDAASRINCDYGVLQPLVSEGGFTQLLVAAGSGGASYNNGILQLPVKASLALLRHEFMHILGFIDEYALSAATAASVCKSGQVYPNLVVGQDAEAYLQHWPGTKIMLTEVETCREVGLKAYRVTAETNLMWRYELELPELYFNVAQRVLKQPEKIMPVQYYFAYLARQQQDWPLWQRYMRQAADLGYANAEQALAP
;
A
#
# COMPACT_ATOMS: atom_id res chain seq x y z
N MET A 1 -8.09 -28.15 -36.37
CA MET A 1 -8.31 -27.95 -34.92
C MET A 1 -8.00 -29.19 -34.09
N GLN A 2 -8.50 -30.39 -34.43
CA GLN A 2 -8.26 -31.59 -33.62
C GLN A 2 -6.76 -31.96 -33.43
N ARG A 3 -5.91 -31.84 -34.48
CA ARG A 3 -4.47 -32.12 -34.37
C ARG A 3 -3.70 -31.11 -33.50
N ALA A 4 -4.12 -29.85 -33.45
CA ALA A 4 -3.46 -28.86 -32.57
C ALA A 4 -3.72 -29.11 -31.10
N ALA A 5 -4.76 -29.86 -30.75
CA ALA A 5 -5.06 -30.21 -29.34
C ALA A 5 -4.13 -31.27 -28.74
N SER A 6 -3.46 -32.07 -29.62
CA SER A 6 -2.57 -33.17 -29.19
C SER A 6 -1.12 -33.00 -29.62
N GLU A 7 -0.82 -32.08 -30.56
CA GLU A 7 0.51 -31.89 -31.11
C GLU A 7 1.05 -30.49 -30.77
N PRO A 8 1.96 -30.36 -29.79
CA PRO A 8 2.42 -29.06 -29.33
C PRO A 8 3.10 -28.20 -30.41
N THR A 9 3.79 -28.83 -31.37
CA THR A 9 4.48 -28.14 -32.49
C THR A 9 3.48 -27.49 -33.44
N ILE A 10 2.34 -28.16 -33.72
CA ILE A 10 1.27 -27.60 -34.55
C ILE A 10 0.60 -26.44 -33.84
N ALA A 11 0.26 -26.60 -32.56
CA ALA A 11 -0.31 -25.54 -31.73
C ALA A 11 0.61 -24.31 -31.66
N MET A 12 1.92 -24.52 -31.45
CA MET A 12 2.91 -23.44 -31.42
C MET A 12 2.99 -22.69 -32.76
N THR A 13 2.93 -23.41 -33.87
CA THR A 13 2.95 -22.80 -35.22
C THR A 13 1.72 -21.94 -35.45
N LEU A 14 0.53 -22.46 -35.13
CA LEU A 14 -0.71 -21.69 -35.22
C LEU A 14 -0.73 -20.48 -34.32
N ALA A 15 -0.21 -20.62 -33.08
CA ALA A 15 -0.10 -19.50 -32.14
C ALA A 15 0.72 -18.34 -32.74
N LYS A 16 1.89 -18.65 -33.33
CA LYS A 16 2.76 -17.64 -33.97
C LYS A 16 2.06 -16.98 -35.16
N GLN A 17 1.37 -17.75 -36.01
CA GLN A 17 0.61 -17.21 -37.13
C GLN A 17 -0.49 -16.24 -36.67
N ARG A 18 -1.29 -16.64 -35.65
CA ARG A 18 -2.34 -15.78 -35.07
C ARG A 18 -1.79 -14.53 -34.42
N LEU A 19 -0.64 -14.64 -33.77
CA LEU A 19 0.03 -13.48 -33.17
C LEU A 19 0.44 -12.44 -34.23
N VAL A 20 1.03 -12.90 -35.35
CA VAL A 20 1.40 -12.03 -36.49
C VAL A 20 0.16 -11.39 -37.14
N SER A 21 -0.96 -12.10 -37.19
CA SER A 21 -2.23 -11.57 -37.70
C SER A 21 -2.96 -10.64 -36.73
N GLY A 22 -2.40 -10.35 -35.55
CA GLY A 22 -3.03 -9.51 -34.51
C GLY A 22 -4.18 -10.20 -33.75
N GLU A 23 -4.39 -11.49 -33.98
CA GLU A 23 -5.46 -12.28 -33.33
C GLU A 23 -4.97 -12.78 -31.96
N HIS A 24 -4.72 -11.85 -31.00
CA HIS A 24 -4.03 -12.12 -29.74
C HIS A 24 -4.73 -13.17 -28.86
N GLN A 25 -6.06 -13.17 -28.79
CA GLN A 25 -6.80 -14.16 -28.01
C GLN A 25 -6.69 -15.58 -28.60
N ALA A 26 -6.75 -15.70 -29.94
CA ALA A 26 -6.53 -16.96 -30.63
C ALA A 26 -5.08 -17.44 -30.46
N ALA A 27 -4.10 -16.54 -30.56
CA ALA A 27 -2.70 -16.85 -30.30
C ALA A 27 -2.49 -17.38 -28.88
N LEU A 28 -3.07 -16.70 -27.88
CA LEU A 28 -3.01 -17.11 -26.48
C LEU A 28 -3.57 -18.52 -26.29
N HIS A 29 -4.73 -18.80 -26.86
CA HIS A 29 -5.34 -20.13 -26.80
C HIS A 29 -4.41 -21.23 -27.33
N TYR A 30 -3.79 -21.03 -28.49
CA TYR A 30 -2.87 -22.01 -29.06
C TYR A 30 -1.55 -22.13 -28.30
N PHE A 31 -0.99 -21.04 -27.74
CA PHE A 31 0.16 -21.12 -26.82
C PHE A 31 -0.18 -21.94 -25.58
N GLN A 32 -1.36 -21.76 -25.00
CA GLN A 32 -1.80 -22.56 -23.85
C GLN A 32 -1.94 -24.04 -24.20
N LEU A 33 -2.53 -24.38 -25.36
CA LEU A 33 -2.62 -25.77 -25.81
C LEU A 33 -1.24 -26.41 -25.96
N ALA A 34 -0.28 -25.73 -26.60
CA ALA A 34 1.08 -26.24 -26.71
C ALA A 34 1.75 -26.45 -25.34
N ALA A 35 1.59 -25.46 -24.45
CA ALA A 35 2.12 -25.52 -23.08
C ALA A 35 1.55 -26.68 -22.27
N PHE A 36 0.24 -26.94 -22.36
CA PHE A 36 -0.42 -28.07 -21.68
C PHE A 36 0.03 -29.43 -22.20
N ASN A 37 0.59 -29.46 -23.40
CA ASN A 37 1.21 -30.67 -24.00
C ASN A 37 2.73 -30.70 -23.84
N GLY A 38 3.28 -29.92 -22.90
CA GLY A 38 4.68 -29.99 -22.47
C GLY A 38 5.67 -29.12 -23.24
N ASP A 39 5.21 -28.11 -24.01
CA ASP A 39 6.11 -27.14 -24.67
C ASP A 39 6.41 -25.97 -23.71
N ASP A 40 7.60 -25.95 -23.11
CA ASP A 40 8.05 -24.89 -22.19
C ASP A 40 8.16 -23.52 -22.85
N ALA A 41 8.57 -23.46 -24.14
CA ALA A 41 8.63 -22.20 -24.87
C ALA A 41 7.21 -21.62 -25.08
N ALA A 42 6.23 -22.47 -25.32
CA ALA A 42 4.84 -22.07 -25.43
C ALA A 42 4.29 -21.58 -24.08
N ALA A 43 4.69 -22.21 -22.97
CA ALA A 43 4.32 -21.76 -21.63
C ALA A 43 4.80 -20.31 -21.37
N LEU A 44 6.07 -20.02 -21.71
CA LEU A 44 6.61 -18.66 -21.60
C LEU A 44 5.86 -17.65 -22.49
N HIS A 45 5.57 -18.03 -23.76
CA HIS A 45 4.81 -17.18 -24.66
C HIS A 45 3.37 -16.93 -24.13
N ALA A 46 2.71 -17.96 -23.59
CA ALA A 46 1.38 -17.83 -23.02
C ALA A 46 1.38 -16.87 -21.83
N VAL A 47 2.36 -17.00 -20.92
CA VAL A 47 2.53 -16.08 -19.77
C VAL A 47 2.73 -14.64 -20.24
N LYS A 48 3.71 -14.39 -21.11
CA LYS A 48 4.01 -13.02 -21.59
C LYS A 48 2.86 -12.38 -22.37
N LEU A 49 2.15 -13.16 -23.19
CA LEU A 49 1.00 -12.63 -23.92
C LEU A 49 -0.16 -12.33 -22.96
N ARG A 50 -0.39 -13.21 -21.98
CA ARG A 50 -1.42 -13.01 -20.97
C ARG A 50 -1.15 -11.76 -20.10
N GLN A 51 0.11 -11.53 -19.67
CA GLN A 51 0.51 -10.32 -18.96
C GLN A 51 0.10 -9.04 -19.71
N ARG A 52 0.32 -9.02 -21.04
CA ARG A 52 -0.06 -7.87 -21.89
C ARG A 52 -1.56 -7.66 -22.00
N LEU A 53 -2.34 -8.76 -22.02
CA LEU A 53 -3.79 -8.72 -22.24
C LEU A 53 -4.58 -8.53 -20.94
N GLU A 54 -4.12 -9.09 -19.84
CA GLU A 54 -4.92 -9.23 -18.61
C GLU A 54 -4.21 -8.67 -17.35
N GLY A 55 -2.94 -8.27 -17.44
CA GLY A 55 -2.15 -7.79 -16.30
C GLY A 55 -1.41 -8.89 -15.54
N ASN A 56 -0.60 -8.46 -14.57
CA ASN A 56 0.29 -9.35 -13.82
C ASN A 56 -0.50 -10.24 -12.85
N LEU A 57 -1.40 -9.67 -12.06
CA LEU A 57 -2.17 -10.43 -11.07
C LEU A 57 -3.03 -11.52 -11.72
N ALA A 58 -3.77 -11.19 -12.78
CA ALA A 58 -4.60 -12.14 -13.48
C ALA A 58 -3.77 -13.29 -14.09
N THR A 59 -2.58 -12.98 -14.60
CA THR A 59 -1.63 -13.97 -15.13
C THR A 59 -1.04 -14.84 -14.03
N ALA A 60 -0.65 -14.27 -12.89
CA ALA A 60 -0.14 -15.00 -11.74
C ALA A 60 -1.19 -15.99 -11.21
N LEU A 61 -2.42 -15.54 -11.01
CA LEU A 61 -3.54 -16.36 -10.57
C LEU A 61 -3.87 -17.48 -11.56
N TRP A 62 -3.77 -17.21 -12.87
CA TRP A 62 -3.94 -18.24 -13.88
C TRP A 62 -2.82 -19.27 -13.80
N LEU A 63 -1.56 -18.83 -13.76
CA LEU A 63 -0.39 -19.72 -13.70
C LEU A 63 -0.44 -20.63 -12.47
N GLU A 64 -0.69 -20.06 -11.29
CA GLU A 64 -0.82 -20.81 -10.05
C GLU A 64 -1.89 -21.90 -10.15
N ARG A 65 -3.08 -21.58 -10.72
CA ARG A 65 -4.16 -22.56 -10.94
C ARG A 65 -3.75 -23.67 -11.91
N GLN A 66 -3.01 -23.37 -13.00
CA GLN A 66 -2.56 -24.40 -13.94
C GLN A 66 -1.53 -25.35 -13.31
N LEU A 67 -0.64 -24.80 -12.47
CA LEU A 67 0.33 -25.61 -11.71
C LEU A 67 -0.38 -26.51 -10.68
N GLN A 68 -1.30 -25.96 -9.89
CA GLN A 68 -2.07 -26.72 -8.89
C GLN A 68 -2.94 -27.81 -9.49
N SER A 69 -3.51 -27.57 -10.66
CA SER A 69 -4.35 -28.55 -11.37
C SER A 69 -3.55 -29.61 -12.14
N GLY A 70 -2.22 -29.49 -12.19
CA GLY A 70 -1.35 -30.40 -12.95
C GLY A 70 -1.45 -30.24 -14.49
N LYS A 71 -2.16 -29.23 -14.98
CA LYS A 71 -2.26 -28.95 -16.43
C LYS A 71 -0.94 -28.41 -16.99
N LEU A 72 -0.18 -27.67 -16.20
CA LEU A 72 1.20 -27.31 -16.47
C LEU A 72 2.08 -28.14 -15.53
N GLN A 73 2.92 -29.01 -16.08
CA GLN A 73 3.80 -29.88 -15.31
C GLN A 73 5.20 -29.28 -15.28
N ASN A 74 5.52 -28.57 -14.18
CA ASN A 74 6.84 -27.97 -13.93
C ASN A 74 7.44 -27.22 -15.14
N PRO A 75 6.73 -26.25 -15.73
CA PRO A 75 7.26 -25.49 -16.85
C PRO A 75 8.58 -24.83 -16.45
N GLN A 76 9.57 -24.87 -17.34
CA GLN A 76 10.87 -24.21 -17.15
C GLN A 76 10.72 -22.71 -17.38
N LEU A 77 9.94 -22.03 -16.51
CA LEU A 77 9.77 -20.58 -16.58
C LEU A 77 10.99 -19.89 -15.95
N PRO A 78 11.55 -18.87 -16.63
CA PRO A 78 12.63 -18.06 -16.08
C PRO A 78 12.24 -17.40 -14.74
N GLN A 79 13.21 -17.33 -13.81
CA GLN A 79 12.96 -16.78 -12.48
C GLN A 79 12.57 -15.29 -12.50
N ASP A 80 13.09 -14.53 -13.45
CA ASP A 80 12.74 -13.13 -13.70
C ASP A 80 11.25 -12.98 -14.06
N VAL A 81 10.72 -13.86 -14.90
CA VAL A 81 9.28 -13.87 -15.27
C VAL A 81 8.40 -14.19 -14.06
N LEU A 82 8.81 -15.13 -13.23
CA LEU A 82 8.09 -15.44 -12.00
C LEU A 82 8.14 -14.28 -10.99
N ALA A 83 9.30 -13.62 -10.88
CA ALA A 83 9.49 -12.45 -10.03
C ALA A 83 8.67 -11.24 -10.52
N GLU A 84 8.57 -11.02 -11.84
CA GLU A 84 7.69 -10.00 -12.43
C GLU A 84 6.21 -10.23 -12.09
N LEU A 85 5.79 -11.51 -11.99
CA LEU A 85 4.44 -11.90 -11.60
C LEU A 85 4.21 -11.88 -10.07
N GLY A 86 5.27 -11.70 -9.28
CA GLY A 86 5.21 -11.82 -7.83
C GLY A 86 4.92 -13.24 -7.35
N LEU A 87 5.44 -14.24 -8.04
CA LEU A 87 5.37 -15.65 -7.68
C LEU A 87 6.72 -16.13 -7.13
N TRP A 88 6.79 -16.24 -5.83
CA TRP A 88 8.01 -16.58 -5.10
C TRP A 88 7.93 -18.00 -4.55
N PHE A 89 8.68 -18.92 -5.15
CA PHE A 89 8.79 -20.33 -4.69
C PHE A 89 9.96 -20.53 -3.73
N LYS A 90 10.81 -19.53 -3.57
CA LYS A 90 11.93 -19.50 -2.61
C LYS A 90 11.89 -18.19 -1.83
N PRO A 91 12.39 -18.17 -0.59
CA PRO A 91 12.51 -16.92 0.16
C PRO A 91 13.33 -15.89 -0.61
N VAL A 92 12.82 -14.66 -0.67
CA VAL A 92 13.55 -13.52 -1.23
C VAL A 92 14.48 -12.99 -0.14
N PRO A 93 15.76 -12.70 -0.45
CA PRO A 93 16.67 -12.10 0.52
C PRO A 93 16.09 -10.79 1.09
N ALA A 94 16.16 -10.65 2.40
CA ALA A 94 15.73 -9.42 3.06
C ALA A 94 16.63 -8.25 2.62
N SER A 95 16.03 -7.10 2.34
CA SER A 95 16.76 -5.84 2.16
C SER A 95 17.18 -5.26 3.50
N ASN A 96 18.04 -4.25 3.48
CA ASN A 96 18.32 -3.46 4.66
C ASN A 96 17.11 -2.55 4.97
N GLY A 97 16.74 -2.49 6.25
CA GLY A 97 15.81 -1.48 6.75
C GLY A 97 16.47 -0.11 6.83
N PHE A 98 15.71 0.88 7.27
CA PHE A 98 16.19 2.23 7.56
C PHE A 98 15.93 2.58 9.01
N ARG A 99 16.94 3.12 9.70
CA ARG A 99 16.81 3.69 11.03
C ARG A 99 17.14 5.18 11.00
N ALA A 100 16.23 6.00 11.52
CA ALA A 100 16.49 7.42 11.69
C ALA A 100 17.58 7.64 12.75
N VAL A 101 18.43 8.64 12.52
CA VAL A 101 19.51 9.02 13.46
C VAL A 101 18.96 9.44 14.82
N SER A 102 17.78 10.08 14.84
CA SER A 102 17.05 10.51 16.03
C SER A 102 16.36 9.36 16.79
N GLY A 103 16.48 8.12 16.33
CA GLY A 103 15.77 6.96 16.86
C GLY A 103 14.42 6.74 16.17
N CYS A 104 13.70 5.68 16.56
CA CYS A 104 12.44 5.27 15.94
C CYS A 104 11.27 5.57 16.89
N GLN A 105 10.52 6.63 16.63
CA GLN A 105 9.22 6.88 17.29
C GLN A 105 8.07 6.21 16.53
N LEU A 106 8.20 6.09 15.22
CA LEU A 106 7.27 5.37 14.36
C LEU A 106 8.04 4.36 13.52
N THR A 107 7.57 3.13 13.48
CA THR A 107 8.17 2.06 12.67
C THR A 107 7.14 1.52 11.69
N LEU A 108 7.49 1.53 10.41
CA LEU A 108 6.69 0.99 9.32
C LEU A 108 7.30 -0.33 8.83
N GLN A 109 6.44 -1.29 8.51
CA GLN A 109 6.81 -2.52 7.82
C GLN A 109 6.47 -2.40 6.33
N PRO A 110 7.46 -2.25 5.45
CA PRO A 110 7.22 -2.28 4.02
C PRO A 110 6.84 -3.69 3.56
N VAL A 111 5.83 -3.78 2.68
CA VAL A 111 5.35 -5.01 2.04
C VAL A 111 5.30 -4.78 0.54
N VAL A 112 5.88 -5.70 -0.22
CA VAL A 112 5.95 -5.69 -1.68
C VAL A 112 5.59 -7.06 -2.23
N VAL A 113 5.21 -7.14 -3.52
CA VAL A 113 4.75 -8.42 -4.10
C VAL A 113 5.63 -8.93 -5.23
N ASP A 114 6.20 -8.07 -6.04
CA ASP A 114 6.94 -8.41 -7.26
C ASP A 114 8.30 -7.72 -7.33
N GLN A 115 9.08 -8.07 -8.34
CA GLN A 115 10.41 -7.51 -8.54
C GLN A 115 10.38 -5.98 -8.71
N ALA A 116 9.39 -5.47 -9.43
CA ALA A 116 9.25 -4.03 -9.64
C ALA A 116 8.96 -3.32 -8.31
N GLY A 117 8.13 -3.89 -7.45
CA GLY A 117 7.85 -3.37 -6.10
C GLY A 117 9.08 -3.39 -5.20
N ILE A 118 9.89 -4.46 -5.27
CA ILE A 118 11.16 -4.57 -4.52
C ILE A 118 12.11 -3.43 -4.91
N GLU A 119 12.39 -3.29 -6.20
CA GLU A 119 13.32 -2.30 -6.73
C GLU A 119 12.83 -0.87 -6.46
N HIS A 120 11.55 -0.64 -6.67
CA HIS A 120 10.96 0.68 -6.49
C HIS A 120 10.91 1.08 -5.01
N TRP A 121 10.59 0.17 -4.10
CA TRP A 121 10.65 0.46 -2.67
C TRP A 121 12.05 0.81 -2.21
N GLN A 122 13.08 0.08 -2.65
CA GLN A 122 14.48 0.38 -2.34
C GLN A 122 14.88 1.78 -2.84
N TYR A 123 14.42 2.15 -4.04
CA TYR A 123 14.62 3.49 -4.58
C TYR A 123 13.91 4.56 -3.74
N LEU A 124 12.65 4.37 -3.35
CA LEU A 124 11.91 5.31 -2.50
C LEU A 124 12.55 5.45 -1.12
N GLN A 125 12.99 4.35 -0.50
CA GLN A 125 13.68 4.36 0.78
C GLN A 125 14.99 5.16 0.68
N HIS A 126 15.74 5.02 -0.40
CA HIS A 126 16.95 5.79 -0.64
C HIS A 126 16.64 7.29 -0.80
N GLN A 127 15.60 7.64 -1.57
CA GLN A 127 15.16 9.02 -1.70
C GLN A 127 14.71 9.63 -0.36
N TRP A 128 13.98 8.87 0.47
CA TRP A 128 13.61 9.28 1.82
C TRP A 128 14.83 9.64 2.68
N GLN A 129 15.88 8.81 2.61
CA GLN A 129 17.13 9.04 3.33
C GLN A 129 17.87 10.31 2.88
N GLN A 130 17.73 10.71 1.63
CA GLN A 130 18.34 11.91 1.05
C GLN A 130 17.50 13.18 1.25
N ASP A 131 16.21 13.06 1.49
CA ASP A 131 15.33 14.20 1.74
C ASP A 131 15.62 14.77 3.15
N LYS A 132 15.93 16.08 3.20
CA LYS A 132 16.37 16.75 4.43
C LYS A 132 15.30 16.78 5.53
N GLN A 133 14.04 16.90 5.16
CA GLN A 133 12.92 16.93 6.11
C GLN A 133 12.54 15.51 6.53
N LEU A 134 12.32 14.61 5.56
CA LEU A 134 11.88 13.25 5.85
C LEU A 134 12.91 12.44 6.64
N SER A 135 14.20 12.54 6.30
CA SER A 135 15.28 11.84 7.03
C SER A 135 15.49 12.35 8.45
N ALA A 136 15.07 13.59 8.77
CA ALA A 136 15.13 14.16 10.10
C ALA A 136 13.94 13.74 11.00
N LEU A 137 12.91 13.12 10.46
CA LEU A 137 11.81 12.57 11.26
C LEU A 137 12.26 11.28 11.97
N PRO A 138 11.84 11.04 13.21
CA PRO A 138 12.15 9.81 13.96
C PRO A 138 11.31 8.60 13.45
N VAL A 139 11.44 8.31 12.17
CA VAL A 139 10.69 7.28 11.44
C VAL A 139 11.65 6.22 10.93
N CYS A 140 11.32 4.96 11.14
CA CYS A 140 12.12 3.83 10.71
C CYS A 140 11.31 2.90 9.79
N PHE A 141 12.02 2.26 8.87
CA PHE A 141 11.46 1.20 8.03
C PHE A 141 12.17 -0.12 8.35
N LEU A 142 11.38 -1.15 8.63
CA LEU A 142 11.92 -2.51 8.72
C LEU A 142 12.41 -3.01 7.36
N PRO A 143 13.21 -4.08 7.29
CA PRO A 143 13.47 -4.78 6.04
C PRO A 143 12.16 -5.12 5.34
N GLN A 144 12.11 -4.93 4.01
CA GLN A 144 10.89 -5.21 3.26
C GLN A 144 10.47 -6.68 3.39
N HIS A 145 9.17 -6.90 3.52
CA HIS A 145 8.55 -8.22 3.50
C HIS A 145 7.97 -8.49 2.12
N VAL A 146 8.29 -9.64 1.53
CA VAL A 146 7.83 -10.02 0.19
C VAL A 146 6.72 -11.06 0.31
N VAL A 147 5.58 -10.79 -0.31
CA VAL A 147 4.40 -11.66 -0.32
C VAL A 147 4.03 -12.02 -1.75
N ASN A 148 3.60 -13.25 -2.01
CA ASN A 148 3.11 -13.62 -3.33
C ASN A 148 1.92 -12.74 -3.74
N SER A 149 1.95 -12.22 -4.97
CA SER A 149 0.88 -11.40 -5.54
C SER A 149 -0.48 -12.09 -5.53
N THR A 150 -0.51 -13.40 -5.74
CA THR A 150 -1.71 -14.25 -5.71
C THR A 150 -2.33 -14.37 -4.32
N LYS A 151 -1.59 -14.06 -3.26
CA LYS A 151 -2.10 -14.04 -1.88
C LYS A 151 -2.58 -12.65 -1.51
N LEU A 152 -1.76 -11.61 -1.71
CA LEU A 152 -2.11 -10.24 -1.34
C LEU A 152 -3.18 -9.63 -2.27
N ARG A 153 -3.25 -10.03 -3.53
CA ARG A 153 -4.29 -9.72 -4.53
C ARG A 153 -4.62 -8.23 -4.62
N CYS A 154 -3.62 -7.39 -4.72
CA CYS A 154 -3.84 -5.97 -4.90
C CYS A 154 -4.44 -5.67 -6.27
N SER A 155 -5.46 -4.81 -6.33
CA SER A 155 -6.10 -4.40 -7.58
C SER A 155 -5.13 -3.65 -8.51
N GLU A 156 -5.34 -3.82 -9.82
CA GLU A 156 -4.54 -3.19 -10.88
C GLU A 156 -5.40 -2.21 -11.71
N ASP A 157 -6.43 -1.61 -11.11
CA ASP A 157 -7.30 -0.62 -11.75
C ASP A 157 -6.84 0.80 -11.42
N ALA A 158 -6.27 1.48 -12.42
CA ALA A 158 -5.76 2.85 -12.27
C ALA A 158 -6.85 3.90 -11.95
N ALA A 159 -8.12 3.60 -12.19
CA ALA A 159 -9.24 4.52 -11.97
C ALA A 159 -9.81 4.45 -10.54
N SER A 160 -9.45 3.43 -9.76
CA SER A 160 -9.93 3.22 -8.40
C SER A 160 -8.79 3.29 -7.37
N ARG A 161 -9.16 3.35 -6.08
CA ARG A 161 -8.19 3.14 -5.00
C ARG A 161 -7.74 1.70 -4.99
N ILE A 162 -6.45 1.49 -4.68
CA ILE A 162 -5.90 0.15 -4.56
C ILE A 162 -6.57 -0.55 -3.37
N ASN A 163 -7.05 -1.76 -3.62
CA ASN A 163 -7.59 -2.66 -2.60
C ASN A 163 -6.82 -3.98 -2.62
N CYS A 164 -6.41 -4.47 -1.45
CA CYS A 164 -5.65 -5.72 -1.28
C CYS A 164 -6.32 -6.63 -0.25
N ASP A 165 -6.03 -7.91 -0.30
CA ASP A 165 -6.40 -8.87 0.75
C ASP A 165 -5.36 -8.81 1.89
N TYR A 166 -5.51 -7.81 2.77
CA TYR A 166 -4.59 -7.59 3.89
C TYR A 166 -4.64 -8.72 4.93
N GLY A 167 -5.68 -9.55 4.95
CA GLY A 167 -5.80 -10.67 5.90
C GLY A 167 -4.61 -11.62 5.85
N VAL A 168 -3.97 -11.77 4.69
CA VAL A 168 -2.78 -12.63 4.53
C VAL A 168 -1.54 -12.13 5.29
N LEU A 169 -1.53 -10.86 5.72
CA LEU A 169 -0.47 -10.25 6.52
C LEU A 169 -0.61 -10.51 8.02
N GLN A 170 -1.67 -11.22 8.43
CA GLN A 170 -1.93 -11.57 9.81
C GLN A 170 -0.73 -12.19 10.56
N PRO A 171 0.01 -13.16 9.99
CA PRO A 171 1.20 -13.71 10.65
C PRO A 171 2.26 -12.64 10.89
N LEU A 172 2.54 -11.79 9.88
CA LEU A 172 3.51 -10.71 9.96
C LEU A 172 3.16 -9.70 11.07
N VAL A 173 1.89 -9.26 11.15
CA VAL A 173 1.44 -8.33 12.19
C VAL A 173 1.48 -8.99 13.57
N SER A 174 1.24 -10.32 13.65
CA SER A 174 1.34 -11.07 14.91
C SER A 174 2.77 -11.16 15.45
N GLU A 175 3.80 -11.09 14.58
CA GLU A 175 5.20 -11.02 14.98
C GLU A 175 5.53 -9.68 15.65
N GLY A 176 4.87 -8.61 15.23
CA GLY A 176 5.03 -7.28 15.84
C GLY A 176 6.29 -6.54 15.40
N GLY A 177 6.72 -5.56 16.23
CA GLY A 177 7.92 -4.75 15.96
C GLY A 177 7.65 -3.50 15.12
N PHE A 178 6.42 -3.24 14.73
CA PHE A 178 5.98 -2.06 13.99
C PHE A 178 4.53 -1.70 14.33
N THR A 179 4.14 -0.48 14.00
CA THR A 179 2.77 0.03 14.22
C THR A 179 2.04 0.36 12.93
N GLN A 180 2.75 0.45 11.80
CA GLN A 180 2.18 0.79 10.50
C GLN A 180 2.64 -0.22 9.45
N LEU A 181 1.75 -0.58 8.52
CA LEU A 181 2.11 -1.24 7.27
C LEU A 181 2.27 -0.18 6.16
N LEU A 182 3.28 -0.38 5.31
CA LEU A 182 3.42 0.33 4.05
C LEU A 182 3.37 -0.71 2.94
N VAL A 183 2.27 -0.76 2.18
CA VAL A 183 2.07 -1.73 1.11
C VAL A 183 2.32 -1.06 -0.23
N ALA A 184 3.42 -1.41 -0.90
CA ALA A 184 3.76 -0.91 -2.24
C ALA A 184 3.46 -1.99 -3.28
N ALA A 185 2.20 -2.06 -3.70
CA ALA A 185 1.69 -3.08 -4.62
C ALA A 185 0.42 -2.62 -5.34
N GLY A 186 0.15 -3.18 -6.49
CA GLY A 186 -1.02 -2.83 -7.30
C GLY A 186 -0.85 -1.54 -8.10
N SER A 187 -1.93 -1.10 -8.72
CA SER A 187 -2.01 0.12 -9.51
C SER A 187 -3.35 0.80 -9.23
N GLY A 188 -3.31 2.13 -9.00
CA GLY A 188 -4.50 2.91 -8.64
C GLY A 188 -4.15 4.05 -7.70
N GLY A 189 -5.16 4.64 -7.07
CA GLY A 189 -5.01 5.70 -6.09
C GLY A 189 -4.38 5.20 -4.80
N ALA A 190 -3.42 5.95 -4.26
CA ALA A 190 -2.86 5.72 -2.93
C ALA A 190 -3.89 6.03 -1.84
N SER A 191 -3.65 5.54 -0.63
CA SER A 191 -4.48 5.85 0.53
C SER A 191 -3.81 5.46 1.84
N TYR A 192 -4.18 6.14 2.91
CA TYR A 192 -3.90 5.70 4.27
C TYR A 192 -5.21 5.36 4.99
N ASN A 193 -5.28 4.20 5.60
CA ASN A 193 -6.42 3.80 6.41
C ASN A 193 -6.03 2.73 7.44
N ASN A 194 -6.49 2.89 8.68
CA ASN A 194 -6.37 1.88 9.74
C ASN A 194 -4.94 1.34 9.97
N GLY A 195 -3.92 2.20 9.92
CA GLY A 195 -2.52 1.79 10.09
C GLY A 195 -1.88 1.17 8.84
N ILE A 196 -2.57 1.23 7.69
CA ILE A 196 -2.07 0.74 6.40
C ILE A 196 -1.94 1.90 5.43
N LEU A 197 -0.72 2.19 5.01
CA LEU A 197 -0.40 3.10 3.93
C LEU A 197 -0.25 2.30 2.65
N GLN A 198 -1.17 2.48 1.70
CA GLN A 198 -1.19 1.81 0.42
C GLN A 198 -0.65 2.72 -0.69
N LEU A 199 0.37 2.25 -1.40
CA LEU A 199 0.98 2.95 -2.52
C LEU A 199 0.91 2.10 -3.80
N PRO A 200 0.75 2.72 -4.98
CA PRO A 200 0.99 2.03 -6.24
C PRO A 200 2.48 1.66 -6.38
N VAL A 201 2.77 0.58 -7.12
CA VAL A 201 4.16 0.11 -7.34
C VAL A 201 5.08 1.23 -7.85
N LYS A 202 4.56 2.21 -8.59
CA LYS A 202 5.35 3.33 -9.17
C LYS A 202 5.10 4.66 -8.45
N ALA A 203 4.86 4.65 -7.14
CA ALA A 203 4.66 5.86 -6.36
C ALA A 203 5.90 6.78 -6.41
N SER A 204 5.70 8.10 -6.48
CA SER A 204 6.79 9.06 -6.30
C SER A 204 7.09 9.28 -4.81
N LEU A 205 8.27 9.83 -4.48
CA LEU A 205 8.56 10.28 -3.12
C LEU A 205 7.56 11.34 -2.64
N ALA A 206 7.14 12.23 -3.53
CA ALA A 206 6.13 13.25 -3.24
C ALA A 206 4.79 12.62 -2.81
N LEU A 207 4.34 11.57 -3.49
CA LEU A 207 3.14 10.83 -3.11
C LEU A 207 3.34 10.10 -1.78
N LEU A 208 4.46 9.40 -1.59
CA LEU A 208 4.78 8.78 -0.30
C LEU A 208 4.79 9.80 0.85
N ARG A 209 5.36 10.98 0.64
CA ARG A 209 5.40 12.08 1.62
C ARG A 209 3.98 12.55 1.99
N HIS A 210 3.12 12.75 1.00
CA HIS A 210 1.72 13.15 1.20
C HIS A 210 0.95 12.09 2.01
N GLU A 211 0.98 10.83 1.58
CA GLU A 211 0.28 9.73 2.25
C GLU A 211 0.85 9.46 3.66
N PHE A 212 2.15 9.68 3.85
CA PHE A 212 2.77 9.60 5.17
C PHE A 212 2.22 10.66 6.13
N MET A 213 1.92 11.88 5.66
CA MET A 213 1.30 12.90 6.51
C MET A 213 -0.08 12.49 7.00
N HIS A 214 -0.84 11.69 6.24
CA HIS A 214 -2.09 11.13 6.73
C HIS A 214 -1.92 10.18 7.92
N ILE A 215 -0.80 9.45 8.01
CA ILE A 215 -0.47 8.65 9.21
C ILE A 215 -0.44 9.56 10.46
N LEU A 216 0.06 10.77 10.30
CA LEU A 216 0.19 11.77 11.37
C LEU A 216 -1.10 12.59 11.62
N GLY A 217 -2.20 12.22 10.97
CA GLY A 217 -3.50 12.86 11.13
C GLY A 217 -3.70 14.15 10.33
N PHE A 218 -2.83 14.46 9.37
CA PHE A 218 -3.06 15.56 8.43
C PHE A 218 -4.20 15.20 7.49
N ILE A 219 -4.98 16.18 7.10
CA ILE A 219 -6.17 16.04 6.27
C ILE A 219 -5.96 16.76 4.94
N ASP A 220 -6.50 16.18 3.86
CA ASP A 220 -6.49 16.82 2.54
C ASP A 220 -7.14 18.19 2.55
N GLU A 221 -6.54 19.14 1.86
CA GLU A 221 -7.00 20.54 1.76
C GLU A 221 -7.88 20.80 0.53
N TYR A 222 -8.10 19.80 -0.31
CA TYR A 222 -9.08 19.82 -1.40
C TYR A 222 -10.44 19.29 -0.93
N ALA A 223 -11.48 19.46 -1.77
CA ALA A 223 -12.83 19.00 -1.45
C ALA A 223 -12.88 17.47 -1.24
N LEU A 224 -13.22 17.05 -0.03
CA LEU A 224 -13.45 15.63 0.27
C LEU A 224 -14.79 15.15 -0.30
N SER A 225 -14.92 13.84 -0.53
CA SER A 225 -16.23 13.27 -0.82
C SER A 225 -17.19 13.49 0.36
N ALA A 226 -18.51 13.57 0.09
CA ALA A 226 -19.51 13.82 1.12
C ALA A 226 -19.41 12.82 2.29
N ALA A 227 -19.15 11.54 2.01
CA ALA A 227 -18.98 10.51 3.04
C ALA A 227 -17.74 10.76 3.92
N THR A 228 -16.60 11.10 3.31
CA THR A 228 -15.37 11.41 4.03
C THR A 228 -15.51 12.72 4.81
N ALA A 229 -16.06 13.77 4.19
CA ALA A 229 -16.31 15.03 4.84
C ALA A 229 -17.23 14.89 6.07
N ALA A 230 -18.28 14.07 6.00
CA ALA A 230 -19.16 13.81 7.14
C ALA A 230 -18.45 13.18 8.35
N SER A 231 -17.39 12.39 8.11
CA SER A 231 -16.61 11.78 9.20
C SER A 231 -15.56 12.72 9.79
N VAL A 232 -14.94 13.55 8.95
CA VAL A 232 -13.80 14.43 9.30
C VAL A 232 -14.26 15.80 9.76
N CYS A 233 -15.24 16.40 9.08
CA CYS A 233 -15.64 17.78 9.27
C CYS A 233 -16.68 17.92 10.39
N LYS A 234 -16.21 18.19 11.60
CA LYS A 234 -17.05 18.54 12.75
C LYS A 234 -16.67 19.94 13.23
N SER A 235 -17.66 20.76 13.55
CA SER A 235 -17.41 22.14 14.02
C SER A 235 -16.47 22.13 15.23
N GLY A 236 -15.45 22.98 15.21
CA GLY A 236 -14.43 23.08 16.26
C GLY A 236 -13.35 21.98 16.23
N GLN A 237 -13.40 21.06 15.25
CA GLN A 237 -12.37 20.02 15.11
C GLN A 237 -11.05 20.66 14.67
N VAL A 238 -9.96 20.26 15.35
CA VAL A 238 -8.58 20.68 15.06
C VAL A 238 -7.77 19.48 14.60
N TYR A 239 -7.09 19.66 13.47
CA TYR A 239 -6.15 18.70 12.87
C TYR A 239 -4.74 19.31 12.83
N PRO A 240 -3.68 18.54 12.60
CA PRO A 240 -2.32 19.06 12.50
C PRO A 240 -2.14 20.20 11.48
N ASN A 241 -2.91 20.20 10.40
CA ASN A 241 -2.82 21.19 9.33
C ASN A 241 -4.09 22.02 9.14
N LEU A 242 -5.19 21.72 9.85
CA LEU A 242 -6.50 22.23 9.49
C LEU A 242 -7.38 22.46 10.72
N VAL A 243 -8.21 23.51 10.65
CA VAL A 243 -9.27 23.81 11.62
C VAL A 243 -10.61 23.83 10.91
N VAL A 244 -11.60 23.15 11.47
CA VAL A 244 -13.00 23.24 11.01
C VAL A 244 -13.71 24.34 11.77
N GLY A 245 -14.03 25.43 11.08
CA GLY A 245 -14.43 26.70 11.67
C GLY A 245 -13.24 27.66 11.81
N GLN A 246 -13.53 28.95 11.94
CA GLN A 246 -12.50 29.99 11.99
C GLN A 246 -12.02 30.23 13.44
N ASP A 247 -11.44 29.19 14.05
CA ASP A 247 -10.97 29.25 15.46
C ASP A 247 -9.45 29.05 15.55
N ALA A 248 -8.72 30.17 15.37
CA ALA A 248 -7.27 30.20 15.51
C ALA A 248 -6.82 29.85 16.95
N GLU A 249 -7.60 30.23 17.94
CA GLU A 249 -7.27 30.00 19.36
C GLU A 249 -7.33 28.53 19.70
N ALA A 250 -8.36 27.81 19.27
CA ALA A 250 -8.45 26.37 19.43
C ALA A 250 -7.23 25.64 18.82
N TYR A 251 -6.76 26.08 17.64
CA TYR A 251 -5.55 25.53 17.05
C TYR A 251 -4.32 25.80 17.93
N LEU A 252 -4.12 27.03 18.39
CA LEU A 252 -2.96 27.42 19.19
C LEU A 252 -2.95 26.76 20.58
N GLN A 253 -4.11 26.40 21.12
CA GLN A 253 -4.19 25.59 22.35
C GLN A 253 -3.66 24.17 22.12
N HIS A 254 -3.96 23.55 20.96
CA HIS A 254 -3.43 22.24 20.59
C HIS A 254 -1.93 22.28 20.22
N TRP A 255 -1.53 23.34 19.51
CA TRP A 255 -0.18 23.52 18.95
C TRP A 255 0.46 24.83 19.44
N PRO A 256 0.76 24.95 20.76
CA PRO A 256 1.28 26.18 21.33
C PRO A 256 2.61 26.61 20.73
N GLY A 257 2.78 27.94 20.58
CA GLY A 257 3.99 28.53 20.03
C GLY A 257 4.14 28.44 18.51
N THR A 258 3.09 28.01 17.79
CA THR A 258 3.07 28.06 16.32
C THR A 258 2.62 29.43 15.84
N LYS A 259 3.21 29.88 14.72
CA LYS A 259 2.71 31.06 13.98
C LYS A 259 1.85 30.57 12.83
N ILE A 260 0.58 30.93 12.80
CA ILE A 260 -0.38 30.46 11.79
C ILE A 260 -0.98 31.60 10.99
N MET A 261 -1.40 31.28 9.77
CA MET A 261 -2.26 32.11 8.94
C MET A 261 -3.40 31.26 8.43
N LEU A 262 -4.63 31.57 8.85
CA LEU A 262 -5.80 30.82 8.42
C LEU A 262 -6.17 31.18 6.98
N THR A 263 -6.19 30.17 6.11
CA THR A 263 -6.61 30.30 4.70
C THR A 263 -7.72 29.30 4.44
N GLU A 264 -8.88 29.77 3.99
CA GLU A 264 -10.05 28.93 3.70
C GLU A 264 -9.71 27.88 2.63
N VAL A 265 -10.16 26.63 2.84
CA VAL A 265 -9.96 25.49 1.96
C VAL A 265 -11.27 24.74 1.73
N GLU A 266 -11.32 23.92 0.69
CA GLU A 266 -12.55 23.24 0.26
C GLU A 266 -12.84 21.93 0.99
N THR A 267 -12.00 21.49 1.89
CA THR A 267 -12.06 20.19 2.59
C THR A 267 -13.47 19.79 3.04
N CYS A 268 -14.19 20.72 3.65
CA CYS A 268 -15.50 20.48 4.26
C CYS A 268 -16.69 21.02 3.43
N ARG A 269 -16.47 21.39 2.16
CA ARG A 269 -17.48 21.99 1.29
C ARG A 269 -18.75 21.12 1.18
N GLU A 270 -18.60 19.81 1.03
CA GLU A 270 -19.69 18.88 0.77
C GLU A 270 -20.66 18.71 1.98
N VAL A 271 -20.24 19.15 3.17
CA VAL A 271 -21.09 19.16 4.38
C VAL A 271 -21.45 20.58 4.82
N GLY A 272 -21.17 21.59 4.00
CA GLY A 272 -21.53 22.97 4.25
C GLY A 272 -20.77 23.65 5.40
N LEU A 273 -19.63 23.11 5.83
CA LEU A 273 -18.77 23.69 6.85
C LEU A 273 -17.55 24.36 6.21
N LYS A 274 -17.09 25.43 6.83
CA LYS A 274 -15.83 26.07 6.45
C LYS A 274 -14.67 25.40 7.15
N ALA A 275 -13.60 25.16 6.42
CA ALA A 275 -12.34 24.66 6.94
C ALA A 275 -11.20 25.60 6.55
N TYR A 276 -10.19 25.70 7.39
CA TYR A 276 -9.06 26.60 7.19
C TYR A 276 -7.76 25.84 7.41
N ARG A 277 -6.86 25.86 6.42
CA ARG A 277 -5.48 25.45 6.62
C ARG A 277 -4.75 26.52 7.43
N VAL A 278 -3.68 26.11 8.10
CA VAL A 278 -2.92 26.99 9.03
C VAL A 278 -1.69 27.64 8.39
N THR A 279 -1.56 27.57 7.07
CA THR A 279 -0.52 28.22 6.26
C THR A 279 -1.13 29.11 5.20
N ALA A 280 -0.39 30.14 4.77
CA ALA A 280 -0.83 31.02 3.69
C ALA A 280 -0.90 30.32 2.35
N GLU A 281 0.14 29.55 2.05
CA GLU A 281 0.39 28.98 0.73
C GLU A 281 -0.22 27.59 0.57
N THR A 282 -0.58 27.24 -0.66
CA THR A 282 -0.92 25.85 -1.02
C THR A 282 0.30 24.95 -0.86
N ASN A 283 0.06 23.73 -0.42
CA ASN A 283 1.11 22.80 -0.03
C ASN A 283 0.77 21.36 -0.41
N LEU A 284 1.60 20.41 0.02
CA LEU A 284 1.45 19.00 -0.32
C LEU A 284 0.09 18.39 0.06
N MET A 285 -0.63 18.91 1.07
CA MET A 285 -1.96 18.38 1.45
C MET A 285 -3.08 18.81 0.51
N TRP A 286 -2.80 19.77 -0.39
CA TRP A 286 -3.68 20.11 -1.48
C TRP A 286 -3.27 19.40 -2.79
N ARG A 287 -1.93 19.32 -3.05
CA ARG A 287 -1.33 18.57 -4.16
C ARG A 287 -0.02 17.96 -3.73
N TYR A 288 0.11 16.66 -3.81
CA TYR A 288 1.26 15.93 -3.31
C TYR A 288 2.61 16.34 -3.96
N GLU A 289 2.60 16.95 -5.15
CA GLU A 289 3.81 17.45 -5.81
C GLU A 289 4.37 18.72 -5.17
N LEU A 290 3.59 19.42 -4.35
CA LEU A 290 4.03 20.63 -3.67
C LEU A 290 4.89 20.31 -2.45
N GLU A 291 5.56 21.35 -1.94
CA GLU A 291 6.49 21.23 -0.83
C GLU A 291 5.79 21.01 0.53
N LEU A 292 6.52 20.39 1.46
CA LEU A 292 6.14 20.29 2.86
C LEU A 292 6.49 21.60 3.58
N PRO A 293 5.52 22.39 4.04
CA PRO A 293 5.80 23.63 4.79
C PRO A 293 6.59 23.34 6.09
N GLU A 294 7.47 24.24 6.46
CA GLU A 294 8.23 24.12 7.72
C GLU A 294 7.30 23.98 8.94
N LEU A 295 6.19 24.70 8.95
CA LEU A 295 5.19 24.57 10.01
C LEU A 295 4.65 23.12 10.10
N TYR A 296 4.29 22.51 8.97
CA TYR A 296 3.78 21.13 8.95
C TYR A 296 4.85 20.12 9.37
N PHE A 297 6.09 20.32 8.94
CA PHE A 297 7.22 19.52 9.41
C PHE A 297 7.38 19.59 10.93
N ASN A 298 7.34 20.82 11.51
CA ASN A 298 7.46 21.03 12.95
C ASN A 298 6.28 20.39 13.73
N VAL A 299 5.07 20.46 13.19
CA VAL A 299 3.89 19.82 13.78
C VAL A 299 4.00 18.29 13.67
N ALA A 300 4.46 17.76 12.53
CA ALA A 300 4.70 16.32 12.34
C ALA A 300 5.70 15.78 13.39
N GLN A 301 6.78 16.51 13.65
CA GLN A 301 7.73 16.14 14.72
C GLN A 301 7.08 16.12 16.12
N ARG A 302 6.13 17.01 16.39
CA ARG A 302 5.39 17.02 17.66
C ARG A 302 4.41 15.83 17.76
N VAL A 303 3.72 15.50 16.68
CA VAL A 303 2.85 14.31 16.62
C VAL A 303 3.65 13.04 16.88
N LEU A 304 4.83 12.93 16.27
CA LEU A 304 5.71 11.75 16.44
C LEU A 304 6.26 11.60 17.88
N LYS A 305 6.22 12.63 18.70
CA LYS A 305 6.55 12.51 20.15
C LYS A 305 5.48 11.79 20.97
N GLN A 306 4.31 11.56 20.39
CA GLN A 306 3.18 10.87 21.01
C GLN A 306 2.65 9.77 20.08
N PRO A 307 3.51 8.77 19.75
CA PRO A 307 3.18 7.73 18.77
C PRO A 307 1.96 6.91 19.16
N GLU A 308 1.64 6.83 20.45
CA GLU A 308 0.45 6.16 20.99
C GLU A 308 -0.88 6.83 20.58
N LYS A 309 -0.83 8.04 20.02
CA LYS A 309 -2.00 8.73 19.44
C LYS A 309 -2.20 8.43 17.97
N ILE A 310 -1.21 7.83 17.30
CA ILE A 310 -1.29 7.42 15.90
C ILE A 310 -1.90 6.03 15.85
N MET A 311 -3.04 5.87 15.15
CA MET A 311 -3.75 4.60 15.09
C MET A 311 -2.83 3.45 14.61
N PRO A 312 -2.61 2.39 15.40
CA PRO A 312 -1.74 1.29 15.00
C PRO A 312 -2.49 0.28 14.15
N VAL A 313 -1.77 -0.40 13.26
CA VAL A 313 -2.32 -1.47 12.43
C VAL A 313 -2.88 -2.64 13.24
N GLN A 314 -2.40 -2.85 14.45
CA GLN A 314 -2.90 -3.87 15.37
C GLN A 314 -4.41 -3.76 15.62
N TYR A 315 -4.97 -2.53 15.66
CA TYR A 315 -6.41 -2.34 15.82
C TYR A 315 -7.22 -2.84 14.64
N TYR A 316 -6.72 -2.66 13.42
CA TYR A 316 -7.36 -3.21 12.23
C TYR A 316 -7.38 -4.75 12.26
N PHE A 317 -6.25 -5.37 12.61
CA PHE A 317 -6.17 -6.83 12.73
C PHE A 317 -6.95 -7.38 13.92
N ALA A 318 -7.01 -6.65 15.04
CA ALA A 318 -7.91 -6.98 16.15
C ALA A 318 -9.38 -6.93 15.71
N TYR A 319 -9.76 -5.91 14.93
CA TYR A 319 -11.11 -5.84 14.35
C TYR A 319 -11.40 -7.06 13.46
N LEU A 320 -10.49 -7.45 12.55
CA LEU A 320 -10.66 -8.63 11.70
C LEU A 320 -10.79 -9.92 12.52
N ALA A 321 -9.95 -10.10 13.54
CA ALA A 321 -10.02 -11.25 14.44
C ALA A 321 -11.37 -11.31 15.18
N ARG A 322 -11.87 -10.16 15.66
CA ARG A 322 -13.19 -10.06 16.29
C ARG A 322 -14.33 -10.43 15.35
N GLN A 323 -14.26 -10.00 14.06
CA GLN A 323 -15.27 -10.38 13.05
C GLN A 323 -15.31 -11.89 12.81
N GLN A 324 -14.16 -12.55 12.93
CA GLN A 324 -14.01 -14.00 12.80
C GLN A 324 -14.26 -14.75 14.12
N GLN A 325 -14.56 -14.04 15.21
CA GLN A 325 -14.69 -14.57 16.57
C GLN A 325 -13.41 -15.27 17.09
N ASP A 326 -12.26 -14.92 16.53
CA ASP A 326 -10.96 -15.38 17.00
C ASP A 326 -10.47 -14.52 18.18
N TRP A 327 -11.01 -14.82 19.36
CA TRP A 327 -10.71 -14.08 20.60
C TRP A 327 -9.25 -14.19 21.04
N PRO A 328 -8.56 -15.34 20.92
CA PRO A 328 -7.13 -15.44 21.22
C PRO A 328 -6.30 -14.49 20.39
N LEU A 329 -6.59 -14.40 19.10
CA LEU A 329 -5.87 -13.51 18.17
C LEU A 329 -6.22 -12.04 18.42
N TRP A 330 -7.50 -11.72 18.64
CA TRP A 330 -7.92 -10.39 19.06
C TRP A 330 -7.14 -9.93 20.30
N GLN A 331 -7.07 -10.78 21.33
CA GLN A 331 -6.37 -10.47 22.56
C GLN A 331 -4.86 -10.26 22.34
N ARG A 332 -4.25 -11.03 21.44
CA ARG A 332 -2.84 -10.85 21.05
C ARG A 332 -2.58 -9.45 20.48
N TYR A 333 -3.39 -9.01 19.50
CA TYR A 333 -3.22 -7.69 18.88
C TYR A 333 -3.49 -6.55 19.88
N MET A 334 -4.50 -6.69 20.73
CA MET A 334 -4.77 -5.70 21.74
C MET A 334 -3.63 -5.62 22.77
N ARG A 335 -3.01 -6.73 23.17
CA ARG A 335 -1.82 -6.71 24.03
C ARG A 335 -0.63 -6.03 23.35
N GLN A 336 -0.35 -6.34 22.10
CA GLN A 336 0.71 -5.67 21.34
C GLN A 336 0.49 -4.13 21.31
N ALA A 337 -0.74 -3.69 21.11
CA ALA A 337 -1.05 -2.27 21.17
C ALA A 337 -0.89 -1.69 22.58
N ALA A 338 -1.33 -2.40 23.62
CA ALA A 338 -1.16 -1.97 25.02
C ALA A 338 0.32 -1.85 25.39
N ASP A 339 1.15 -2.82 25.01
CA ASP A 339 2.61 -2.82 25.24
C ASP A 339 3.31 -1.63 24.54
N LEU A 340 2.69 -1.06 23.51
CA LEU A 340 3.14 0.14 22.81
C LEU A 340 2.53 1.44 23.40
N GLY A 341 1.80 1.36 24.53
CA GLY A 341 1.25 2.51 25.25
C GLY A 341 -0.13 2.99 24.77
N TYR A 342 -0.86 2.19 24.00
CA TYR A 342 -2.19 2.56 23.52
C TYR A 342 -3.25 2.33 24.60
N ALA A 343 -3.68 3.40 25.29
CA ALA A 343 -4.60 3.37 26.43
C ALA A 343 -5.94 2.66 26.12
N ASN A 344 -6.48 2.82 24.91
CA ASN A 344 -7.73 2.14 24.52
C ASN A 344 -7.55 0.60 24.47
N ALA A 345 -6.35 0.12 24.15
CA ALA A 345 -6.05 -1.30 24.17
C ALA A 345 -5.96 -1.83 25.60
N GLU A 346 -5.34 -1.07 26.50
CA GLU A 346 -5.28 -1.40 27.94
C GLU A 346 -6.68 -1.48 28.54
N GLN A 347 -7.54 -0.49 28.24
CA GLN A 347 -8.94 -0.48 28.70
C GLN A 347 -9.75 -1.67 28.16
N ALA A 348 -9.55 -2.04 26.88
CA ALA A 348 -10.27 -3.16 26.28
C ALA A 348 -9.83 -4.54 26.80
N LEU A 349 -8.63 -4.63 27.38
CA LEU A 349 -8.09 -5.85 28.01
C LEU A 349 -8.38 -5.93 29.50
N ALA A 350 -8.87 -4.85 30.10
CA ALA A 350 -9.26 -4.86 31.51
C ALA A 350 -10.40 -5.87 31.76
N PRO A 351 -10.39 -6.58 32.91
CA PRO A 351 -11.38 -7.63 33.23
C PRO A 351 -12.80 -7.08 33.41
#